data_fdb24e857c47087ba137c45e894142cc
#
_entry.id   fdb24e857c47087ba137c45e894142cc
#
_cell.length_a   1.000
_cell.length_b   1.000
_cell.length_c   1.000
_cell.angle_alpha   90.00
_cell.angle_beta   90.00
_cell.angle_gamma   90.00
#
_symmetry.space_group_name_H-M   'P 1'
#
loop_
_entity.id
_entity.type
_entity.pdbx_description
1 polymer ?
#
loop_
_entity_poly.entity_id
_entity_poly.type
_entity_poly.pdbx_seq_one_letter_code
_entity_poly.pdbx_strand_id
1 'polypeptide(L)'
;MTDDAFPSDRLNHILVAVETIEESLGTLARKQQLTRDAYKSDSDTQDIVERRFVKMTEAAIDIGEELVKQERGPPPQSNPEAMRALGDLGILTPSTAEQMAQGARFRNVLAHTYGQIIDHDVVYNALPDLERYRVFVVEIRDYLDSIGALDG
;
A
#
# COMPACT_ATOMS: atom_id res chain seq x y z
N MET A 1 21.84 13.49 19.00
CA MET A 1 22.47 13.20 17.73
C MET A 1 21.55 13.53 16.59
N THR A 2 21.90 14.56 15.91
CA THR A 2 21.12 14.95 14.76
C THR A 2 21.29 13.99 13.57
N ASP A 3 22.38 13.24 13.58
CA ASP A 3 22.67 12.29 12.50
C ASP A 3 21.60 11.22 12.35
N ASP A 4 20.94 10.92 13.46
CA ASP A 4 19.90 9.88 13.48
C ASP A 4 18.53 10.45 13.16
N ALA A 5 18.43 11.75 12.93
CA ALA A 5 17.16 12.37 12.62
C ALA A 5 16.67 11.89 11.26
N PHE A 6 15.41 11.53 11.21
CA PHE A 6 14.78 11.11 9.95
C PHE A 6 14.65 12.35 9.04
N PRO A 7 15.10 12.27 7.78
CA PRO A 7 15.03 13.42 6.88
C PRO A 7 13.60 13.91 6.71
N SER A 8 13.39 15.22 6.90
CA SER A 8 12.04 15.79 6.89
C SER A 8 11.34 15.65 5.53
N ASP A 9 12.09 15.77 4.43
CA ASP A 9 11.49 15.58 3.09
C ASP A 9 11.01 14.16 2.90
N ARG A 10 11.80 13.19 3.36
CA ARG A 10 11.43 11.78 3.28
C ARG A 10 10.23 11.48 4.17
N LEU A 11 10.22 12.04 5.37
CA LEU A 11 9.08 11.88 6.28
C LEU A 11 7.80 12.46 5.67
N ASN A 12 7.87 13.66 5.09
CA ASN A 12 6.71 14.26 4.44
C ASN A 12 6.19 13.41 3.30
N HIS A 13 7.09 12.85 2.50
CA HIS A 13 6.70 11.95 1.40
C HIS A 13 5.94 10.73 1.93
N ILE A 14 6.44 10.14 3.02
CA ILE A 14 5.81 8.99 3.65
C ILE A 14 4.43 9.35 4.20
N LEU A 15 4.31 10.49 4.88
CA LEU A 15 3.04 10.91 5.47
C LEU A 15 1.98 11.23 4.42
N VAL A 16 2.38 11.82 3.29
CA VAL A 16 1.47 12.05 2.15
C VAL A 16 1.01 10.71 1.58
N ALA A 17 1.91 9.75 1.46
CA ALA A 17 1.55 8.42 0.99
C ALA A 17 0.58 7.72 1.94
N VAL A 18 0.76 7.89 3.26
CA VAL A 18 -0.19 7.37 4.26
C VAL A 18 -1.57 7.98 4.05
N GLU A 19 -1.65 9.29 3.82
CA GLU A 19 -2.93 9.95 3.53
C GLU A 19 -3.60 9.37 2.28
N THR A 20 -2.83 9.12 1.24
CA THR A 20 -3.34 8.51 0.01
C THR A 20 -3.94 7.14 0.29
N ILE A 21 -3.27 6.33 1.11
CA ILE A 21 -3.81 5.03 1.51
C ILE A 21 -5.12 5.20 2.27
N GLU A 22 -5.16 6.11 3.23
CA GLU A 22 -6.36 6.32 4.04
C GLU A 22 -7.55 6.82 3.23
N GLU A 23 -7.32 7.74 2.30
CA GLU A 23 -8.37 8.20 1.40
C GLU A 23 -8.89 7.08 0.51
N SER A 24 -7.98 6.27 -0.01
CA SER A 24 -8.36 5.15 -0.87
C SER A 24 -9.14 4.10 -0.08
N LEU A 25 -8.71 3.81 1.15
CA LEU A 25 -9.44 2.89 2.02
C LEU A 25 -10.86 3.38 2.27
N GLY A 26 -11.04 4.69 2.50
CA GLY A 26 -12.38 5.26 2.67
C GLY A 26 -13.27 5.05 1.46
N THR A 27 -12.74 5.29 0.27
CA THR A 27 -13.49 5.09 -0.97
C THR A 27 -13.82 3.63 -1.20
N LEU A 28 -12.82 2.75 -1.05
CA LEU A 28 -13.01 1.31 -1.28
C LEU A 28 -13.96 0.70 -0.25
N ALA A 29 -13.89 1.14 1.00
CA ALA A 29 -14.78 0.63 2.05
C ALA A 29 -16.24 0.90 1.71
N ARG A 30 -16.54 2.05 1.12
CA ARG A 30 -17.91 2.36 0.70
C ARG A 30 -18.39 1.44 -0.42
N LYS A 31 -17.47 0.87 -1.19
CA LYS A 31 -17.80 -0.05 -2.29
C LYS A 31 -17.96 -1.49 -1.85
N GLN A 32 -17.57 -1.82 -0.61
CA GLN A 32 -17.68 -3.19 -0.11
C GLN A 32 -19.12 -3.69 -0.02
N GLN A 33 -20.08 -2.77 0.03
CA GLN A 33 -21.50 -3.14 0.15
C GLN A 33 -22.15 -3.53 -1.17
N LEU A 34 -21.46 -3.30 -2.29
CA LEU A 34 -22.01 -3.65 -3.60
C LEU A 34 -22.05 -5.17 -3.79
N THR A 35 -23.15 -5.63 -4.41
CA THR A 35 -23.20 -7.03 -4.83
C THR A 35 -22.27 -7.24 -6.01
N ARG A 36 -21.91 -8.49 -6.28
CA ARG A 36 -21.08 -8.82 -7.46
C ARG A 36 -21.72 -8.32 -8.73
N ASP A 37 -23.04 -8.55 -8.89
CA ASP A 37 -23.75 -8.15 -10.11
C ASP A 37 -23.78 -6.62 -10.26
N ALA A 38 -24.00 -5.88 -9.17
CA ALA A 38 -23.97 -4.42 -9.21
C ALA A 38 -22.59 -3.91 -9.60
N TYR A 39 -21.54 -4.50 -9.04
CA TYR A 39 -20.18 -4.11 -9.38
C TYR A 39 -19.87 -4.39 -10.86
N LYS A 40 -20.24 -5.58 -11.35
CA LYS A 40 -19.92 -6.00 -12.71
C LYS A 40 -20.72 -5.25 -13.77
N SER A 41 -21.81 -4.60 -13.39
CA SER A 41 -22.67 -3.88 -14.34
C SER A 41 -22.42 -2.38 -14.36
N ASP A 42 -21.50 -1.86 -13.54
CA ASP A 42 -21.25 -0.40 -13.44
C ASP A 42 -19.79 -0.09 -13.75
N SER A 43 -19.52 0.35 -14.98
CA SER A 43 -18.17 0.63 -15.42
C SER A 43 -17.52 1.80 -14.65
N ASP A 44 -18.32 2.80 -14.26
CA ASP A 44 -17.76 3.91 -13.47
C ASP A 44 -17.25 3.43 -12.12
N THR A 45 -18.00 2.57 -11.45
CA THR A 45 -17.57 1.99 -10.18
C THR A 45 -16.33 1.13 -10.37
N GLN A 46 -16.27 0.34 -11.44
CA GLN A 46 -15.08 -0.47 -11.74
C GLN A 46 -13.85 0.41 -11.90
N ASP A 47 -13.95 1.50 -12.64
CA ASP A 47 -12.85 2.41 -12.85
C ASP A 47 -12.38 3.03 -11.53
N ILE A 48 -13.30 3.44 -10.68
CA ILE A 48 -12.96 4.01 -9.37
C ILE A 48 -12.23 2.99 -8.51
N VAL A 49 -12.76 1.77 -8.42
CA VAL A 49 -12.19 0.73 -7.57
C VAL A 49 -10.80 0.36 -8.05
N GLU A 50 -10.62 0.12 -9.34
CA GLU A 50 -9.33 -0.26 -9.90
C GLU A 50 -8.29 0.82 -9.69
N ARG A 51 -8.66 2.07 -9.95
CA ARG A 51 -7.74 3.19 -9.78
C ARG A 51 -7.35 3.37 -8.31
N ARG A 52 -8.29 3.20 -7.40
CA ARG A 52 -7.99 3.33 -5.97
C ARG A 52 -7.08 2.22 -5.46
N PHE A 53 -7.28 0.98 -5.95
CA PHE A 53 -6.36 -0.11 -5.61
C PHE A 53 -4.94 0.19 -6.09
N VAL A 54 -4.80 0.67 -7.32
CA VAL A 54 -3.48 1.00 -7.87
C VAL A 54 -2.83 2.11 -7.05
N LYS A 55 -3.56 3.21 -6.82
CA LYS A 55 -3.02 4.35 -6.04
C LYS A 55 -2.62 3.95 -4.64
N MET A 56 -3.48 3.19 -3.96
CA MET A 56 -3.25 2.77 -2.59
C MET A 56 -2.01 1.89 -2.49
N THR A 57 -1.88 0.95 -3.41
CA THR A 57 -0.75 0.03 -3.39
C THR A 57 0.54 0.72 -3.80
N GLU A 58 0.47 1.63 -4.78
CA GLU A 58 1.65 2.43 -5.14
C GLU A 58 2.14 3.27 -3.97
N ALA A 59 1.21 3.86 -3.21
CA ALA A 59 1.58 4.63 -2.02
C ALA A 59 2.27 3.74 -0.98
N ALA A 60 1.78 2.52 -0.77
CA ALA A 60 2.40 1.57 0.16
C ALA A 60 3.81 1.19 -0.33
N ILE A 61 3.96 0.95 -1.62
CA ILE A 61 5.26 0.62 -2.22
C ILE A 61 6.24 1.79 -2.05
N ASP A 62 5.78 3.01 -2.28
CA ASP A 62 6.61 4.20 -2.10
C ASP A 62 7.12 4.32 -0.66
N ILE A 63 6.25 4.07 0.32
CA ILE A 63 6.66 4.05 1.72
C ILE A 63 7.74 2.99 1.94
N GLY A 64 7.52 1.80 1.40
CA GLY A 64 8.48 0.70 1.53
C GLY A 64 9.84 1.05 0.96
N GLU A 65 9.86 1.62 -0.24
CA GLU A 65 11.10 2.00 -0.89
C GLU A 65 11.85 3.08 -0.12
N GLU A 66 11.13 4.09 0.38
CA GLU A 66 11.74 5.15 1.18
C GLU A 66 12.37 4.60 2.45
N LEU A 67 11.67 3.71 3.16
CA LEU A 67 12.18 3.14 4.40
C LEU A 67 13.35 2.18 4.16
N VAL A 68 13.32 1.39 3.10
CA VAL A 68 14.44 0.52 2.76
C VAL A 68 15.69 1.34 2.46
N LYS A 69 15.53 2.41 1.67
CA LYS A 69 16.65 3.32 1.39
C LYS A 69 17.22 3.93 2.67
N GLN A 70 16.34 4.33 3.59
CA GLN A 70 16.77 4.94 4.85
C GLN A 70 17.54 3.96 5.72
N GLU A 71 17.12 2.70 5.77
CA GLU A 71 17.64 1.73 6.73
C GLU A 71 18.80 0.89 6.21
N ARG A 72 18.87 0.63 4.90
CA ARG A 72 19.94 -0.23 4.38
C ARG A 72 20.47 0.15 3.00
N GLY A 73 20.00 1.24 2.42
CA GLY A 73 20.59 1.84 1.23
C GLY A 73 20.01 1.36 -0.10
N PRO A 74 20.51 0.27 -0.71
CA PRO A 74 20.06 -0.06 -2.06
C PRO A 74 18.58 -0.41 -2.12
N PRO A 75 17.85 0.09 -3.14
CA PRO A 75 16.43 -0.26 -3.28
C PRO A 75 16.26 -1.72 -3.65
N PRO A 76 15.14 -2.33 -3.27
CA PRO A 76 14.85 -3.71 -3.66
C PRO A 76 14.58 -3.81 -5.16
N GLN A 77 14.72 -5.02 -5.70
CA GLN A 77 14.63 -5.25 -7.15
C GLN A 77 13.19 -5.32 -7.65
N SER A 78 12.21 -5.52 -6.77
CA SER A 78 10.80 -5.60 -7.16
C SER A 78 9.93 -5.04 -6.05
N ASN A 79 8.67 -4.74 -6.42
CA ASN A 79 7.71 -4.20 -5.46
C ASN A 79 7.38 -5.20 -4.33
N PRO A 80 7.14 -6.50 -4.61
CA PRO A 80 6.95 -7.45 -3.52
C PRO A 80 8.16 -7.56 -2.60
N GLU A 81 9.36 -7.47 -3.15
CA GLU A 81 10.58 -7.53 -2.34
C GLU A 81 10.71 -6.32 -1.41
N ALA A 82 10.20 -5.15 -1.83
CA ALA A 82 10.19 -3.97 -0.96
C ALA A 82 9.39 -4.27 0.31
N MET A 83 8.23 -4.92 0.18
CA MET A 83 7.39 -5.26 1.32
C MET A 83 8.07 -6.30 2.22
N ARG A 84 8.69 -7.32 1.62
CA ARG A 84 9.41 -8.34 2.39
C ARG A 84 10.61 -7.76 3.13
N ALA A 85 11.28 -6.81 2.51
CA ALA A 85 12.42 -6.12 3.15
C ALA A 85 11.98 -5.40 4.42
N LEU A 86 10.79 -4.80 4.44
CA LEU A 86 10.27 -4.17 5.65
C LEU A 86 10.05 -5.20 6.76
N GLY A 87 9.65 -6.41 6.40
CA GLY A 87 9.56 -7.51 7.37
C GLY A 87 10.92 -7.88 7.93
N ASP A 88 11.91 -8.01 7.05
CA ASP A 88 13.29 -8.35 7.46
C ASP A 88 13.88 -7.28 8.37
N LEU A 89 13.53 -6.02 8.15
CA LEU A 89 14.02 -4.90 8.96
C LEU A 89 13.25 -4.76 10.28
N GLY A 90 12.21 -5.55 10.50
CA GLY A 90 11.41 -5.48 11.73
C GLY A 90 10.43 -4.30 11.75
N ILE A 91 10.24 -3.62 10.62
CA ILE A 91 9.29 -2.51 10.51
C ILE A 91 7.86 -3.04 10.40
N LEU A 92 7.68 -4.12 9.64
CA LEU A 92 6.41 -4.84 9.56
C LEU A 92 6.56 -6.20 10.21
N THR A 93 5.47 -6.73 10.76
CA THR A 93 5.44 -8.14 11.15
C THR A 93 5.59 -9.01 9.90
N PRO A 94 6.10 -10.26 10.04
CA PRO A 94 6.22 -11.15 8.89
C PRO A 94 4.91 -11.38 8.15
N SER A 95 3.81 -11.47 8.89
CA SER A 95 2.48 -11.66 8.29
C SER A 95 2.08 -10.47 7.43
N THR A 96 2.22 -9.25 7.97
CA THR A 96 1.89 -8.03 7.22
C THR A 96 2.78 -7.88 5.99
N ALA A 97 4.07 -8.15 6.14
CA ALA A 97 5.02 -8.06 5.03
C ALA A 97 4.60 -8.97 3.87
N GLU A 98 4.23 -10.22 4.17
CA GLU A 98 3.82 -11.16 3.13
C GLU A 98 2.48 -10.77 2.50
N GLN A 99 1.52 -10.33 3.29
CA GLN A 99 0.24 -9.86 2.77
C GLN A 99 0.41 -8.64 1.86
N MET A 100 1.29 -7.73 2.24
CA MET A 100 1.56 -6.55 1.41
C MET A 100 2.33 -6.92 0.15
N ALA A 101 3.19 -7.94 0.20
CA ALA A 101 3.85 -8.45 -1.00
C ALA A 101 2.83 -9.00 -1.99
N GLN A 102 1.80 -9.69 -1.51
CA GLN A 102 0.69 -10.17 -2.35
C GLN A 102 -0.08 -9.00 -2.95
N GLY A 103 -0.34 -7.96 -2.17
CA GLY A 103 -0.98 -6.74 -2.66
C GLY A 103 -0.18 -6.08 -3.77
N ALA A 104 1.14 -6.03 -3.62
CA ALA A 104 2.01 -5.46 -4.64
C ALA A 104 1.95 -6.24 -5.95
N ARG A 105 1.87 -7.58 -5.87
CA ARG A 105 1.68 -8.42 -7.07
C ARG A 105 0.36 -8.12 -7.75
N PHE A 106 -0.71 -7.97 -6.98
CA PHE A 106 -2.03 -7.65 -7.52
C PHE A 106 -2.00 -6.32 -8.26
N ARG A 107 -1.34 -5.31 -7.68
CA ARG A 107 -1.19 -4.01 -8.34
C ARG A 107 -0.43 -4.16 -9.66
N ASN A 108 0.61 -4.97 -9.69
CA ASN A 108 1.36 -5.17 -10.92
C ASN A 108 0.49 -5.80 -12.01
N VAL A 109 -0.37 -6.75 -11.64
CA VAL A 109 -1.32 -7.35 -12.59
C VAL A 109 -2.25 -6.27 -13.14
N LEU A 110 -2.83 -5.43 -12.29
CA LEU A 110 -3.73 -4.37 -12.72
C LEU A 110 -3.03 -3.34 -13.60
N ALA A 111 -1.81 -2.95 -13.24
CA ALA A 111 -1.07 -1.91 -13.95
C ALA A 111 -0.54 -2.35 -15.31
N HIS A 112 -0.31 -3.64 -15.50
CA HIS A 112 0.31 -4.17 -16.72
C HIS A 112 -0.64 -4.91 -17.65
N THR A 113 -1.95 -4.81 -17.41
CA THR A 113 -2.95 -5.45 -18.24
C THR A 113 -3.38 -4.52 -19.39
N TYR A 114 -2.44 -4.23 -20.28
CA TYR A 114 -2.72 -3.35 -21.40
C TYR A 114 -3.47 -4.08 -22.50
N GLY A 115 -4.61 -3.52 -22.94
CA GLY A 115 -5.38 -4.07 -24.04
C GLY A 115 -6.06 -5.38 -23.73
N GLN A 116 -5.99 -5.85 -22.50
CA GLN A 116 -6.69 -7.07 -22.06
C GLN A 116 -7.88 -6.67 -21.20
N ILE A 117 -8.86 -7.56 -21.17
CA ILE A 117 -10.04 -7.36 -20.32
C ILE A 117 -9.64 -7.71 -18.89
N ILE A 118 -9.81 -6.76 -17.98
CA ILE A 118 -9.59 -6.99 -16.56
C ILE A 118 -10.70 -7.91 -16.06
N ASP A 119 -10.31 -8.93 -15.28
CA ASP A 119 -11.29 -9.83 -14.67
C ASP A 119 -11.90 -9.12 -13.46
N HIS A 120 -13.12 -8.61 -13.64
CA HIS A 120 -13.82 -7.87 -12.60
C HIS A 120 -14.16 -8.71 -11.38
N ASP A 121 -14.29 -10.04 -11.54
CA ASP A 121 -14.49 -10.93 -10.39
C ASP A 121 -13.26 -10.93 -9.48
N VAL A 122 -12.07 -10.92 -10.06
CA VAL A 122 -10.82 -10.86 -9.27
C VAL A 122 -10.76 -9.58 -8.47
N VAL A 123 -11.08 -8.44 -9.10
CA VAL A 123 -11.06 -7.15 -8.43
C VAL A 123 -12.14 -7.08 -7.33
N TYR A 124 -13.34 -7.54 -7.63
CA TYR A 124 -14.43 -7.56 -6.66
C TYR A 124 -14.03 -8.41 -5.45
N ASN A 125 -13.40 -9.56 -5.67
CA ASN A 125 -12.95 -10.44 -4.59
C ASN A 125 -11.85 -9.82 -3.73
N ALA A 126 -11.14 -8.82 -4.23
CA ALA A 126 -10.12 -8.11 -3.46
C ALA A 126 -10.71 -7.06 -2.53
N LEU A 127 -11.95 -6.61 -2.77
CA LEU A 127 -12.59 -5.58 -1.93
C LEU A 127 -12.68 -5.95 -0.45
N PRO A 128 -12.97 -7.20 -0.05
CA PRO A 128 -13.01 -7.56 1.37
C PRO A 128 -11.64 -7.54 2.05
N ASP A 129 -10.54 -7.56 1.30
CA ASP A 129 -9.19 -7.70 1.82
C ASP A 129 -8.49 -6.37 2.07
N LEU A 130 -9.23 -5.39 2.61
CA LEU A 130 -8.66 -4.07 2.88
C LEU A 130 -7.91 -4.00 4.21
N GLU A 131 -8.12 -4.95 5.09
CA GLU A 131 -7.56 -4.92 6.43
C GLU A 131 -6.03 -4.89 6.42
N ARG A 132 -5.41 -5.57 5.45
CA ARG A 132 -3.94 -5.59 5.33
C ARG A 132 -3.38 -4.18 5.20
N TYR A 133 -4.07 -3.30 4.50
CA TYR A 133 -3.63 -1.91 4.32
C TYR A 133 -3.80 -1.09 5.59
N ARG A 134 -4.86 -1.36 6.36
CA ARG A 134 -5.05 -0.68 7.65
C ARG A 134 -3.96 -1.07 8.64
N VAL A 135 -3.66 -2.36 8.71
CA VAL A 135 -2.60 -2.87 9.59
C VAL A 135 -1.25 -2.32 9.15
N PHE A 136 -0.99 -2.28 7.84
CA PHE A 136 0.23 -1.69 7.30
C PHE A 136 0.42 -0.26 7.80
N VAL A 137 -0.61 0.57 7.68
CA VAL A 137 -0.53 1.97 8.13
C VAL A 137 -0.22 2.05 9.62
N VAL A 138 -0.87 1.23 10.44
CA VAL A 138 -0.63 1.20 11.88
C VAL A 138 0.83 0.83 12.17
N GLU A 139 1.35 -0.19 11.52
CA GLU A 139 2.72 -0.64 11.75
C GLU A 139 3.75 0.39 11.27
N ILE A 140 3.48 1.07 10.17
CA ILE A 140 4.35 2.15 9.70
C ILE A 140 4.36 3.30 10.70
N ARG A 141 3.19 3.72 11.18
CA ARG A 141 3.12 4.79 12.18
C ARG A 141 3.82 4.41 13.48
N ASP A 142 3.63 3.17 13.93
CA ASP A 142 4.29 2.68 15.14
C ASP A 142 5.81 2.72 14.98
N TYR A 143 6.31 2.33 13.81
CA TYR A 143 7.74 2.39 13.55
C TYR A 143 8.24 3.84 13.60
N LEU A 144 7.56 4.75 12.89
CA LEU A 144 7.98 6.16 12.86
C LEU A 144 7.93 6.78 14.26
N ASP A 145 6.93 6.42 15.05
CA ASP A 145 6.84 6.88 16.43
C ASP A 145 8.00 6.33 17.27
N SER A 146 8.34 5.05 17.08
CA SER A 146 9.39 4.38 17.85
C SER A 146 10.77 5.01 17.63
N ILE A 147 11.01 5.58 16.48
CA ILE A 147 12.29 6.25 16.18
C ILE A 147 12.23 7.75 16.38
N GLY A 148 11.14 8.27 16.95
CA GLY A 148 10.98 9.69 17.25
C GLY A 148 10.69 10.56 16.03
N ALA A 149 10.39 9.98 14.88
CA ALA A 149 10.17 10.76 13.66
C ALA A 149 8.90 11.62 13.72
N LEU A 150 7.92 11.21 14.52
CA LEU A 150 6.66 11.93 14.65
C LEU A 150 6.66 12.97 15.76
N ASP A 151 7.73 13.05 16.54
CA ASP A 151 7.81 13.95 17.69
C ASP A 151 8.23 15.37 17.31
N GLY A 152 8.52 15.57 16.09
CA GLY A 152 9.01 16.82 15.61
C GLY A 152 8.00 17.92 15.61
#